data_576ac23c3a3f90b6d10cd516189d4104
#
_entry.id   576ac23c3a3f90b6d10cd516189d4104
#
_cell.length_a   1.000
_cell.length_b   1.000
_cell.length_c   1.000
_cell.angle_alpha   90.00
_cell.angle_beta   90.00
_cell.angle_gamma   90.00
#
_symmetry.space_group_name_H-M   'P 1'
#
loop_
_entity.id
_entity.type
_entity.pdbx_description
1 polymer ?
#
loop_
_entity_poly.entity_id
_entity_poly.type
_entity_poly.pdbx_seq_one_letter_code
_entity_poly.pdbx_strand_id
1 'polypeptide(L)'
;MNKVNQASLTAPLAVPAFRSLWSASIVSNIGAMMQAVGAAWLMTSLTESTLLVGLVQTAATMPVFLVGLVGGAMADLADRKKLLFWSQVWMLVMAALLGILTLGHFTTPAVLLGLTFAIGLGRAIGLPAWQASVQDIVPKPLVASAVSLNSIAFNAARAVGPALGGLLVAATGAAFAFFANAASFLAVLFAVNAWKPEKAPAPRLGEDIFGAIRSGFRYLLHAPRLQAPIIRATMFGLCAAAVWSLLPLLARDVLHTNATGYGVLLGAFGAGSIVAGTFLPRLRNRFALEGILALGTALAAVAFFALSFCRQPWPAGVSLFFAGMAWVGVLVNFNVAVQTSVPDWVRGRALAFYLLAFQGALAISGALWGWLAGVIGISQSFAVAAVGLILSLAFSKFFPLESDEEIDLSPSPAWPELHADLVADPDDGPVLVTIIYDIAEEDASNFRALMRIMRERRLRDGARRWRLYHDAKDPERFLELFRLDSWGEHLLQHQRTTMEDRELEAKVLSLHRGKERPLATHYFGDDE
;
A
#
# COMPACT_ATOMS: atom_id res chain seq x y z
N MET A 1 15.29 -1.17 31.82
CA MET A 1 14.17 -0.46 31.18
C MET A 1 14.60 0.99 30.96
N ASN A 2 15.23 1.28 29.82
CA ASN A 2 15.63 2.64 29.46
C ASN A 2 14.37 3.39 28.98
N LYS A 3 14.06 4.50 29.67
CA LYS A 3 13.13 5.52 29.14
C LYS A 3 13.73 6.06 27.84
N VAL A 4 13.34 5.49 26.70
CA VAL A 4 13.56 6.11 25.41
C VAL A 4 12.87 7.47 25.50
N ASN A 5 13.65 8.53 25.48
CA ASN A 5 13.19 9.91 25.40
C ASN A 5 12.29 9.99 24.15
N GLN A 6 10.97 9.90 24.35
CA GLN A 6 10.01 10.09 23.26
C GLN A 6 10.15 11.56 22.83
N ALA A 7 10.86 11.76 21.73
CA ALA A 7 10.97 13.09 21.12
C ALA A 7 9.53 13.62 20.93
N SER A 8 9.29 14.87 21.34
CA SER A 8 7.99 15.51 21.16
C SER A 8 7.51 15.33 19.71
N LEU A 9 6.21 15.05 19.53
CA LEU A 9 5.61 14.92 18.18
C LEU A 9 5.97 16.11 17.28
N THR A 10 6.13 17.30 17.84
CA THR A 10 6.46 18.53 17.12
C THR A 10 7.97 18.76 16.93
N ALA A 11 8.83 17.92 17.52
CA ALA A 11 10.28 18.09 17.43
C ALA A 11 10.83 18.20 15.99
N PRO A 12 10.31 17.48 14.97
CA PRO A 12 10.76 17.64 13.59
C PRO A 12 10.56 19.06 13.03
N LEU A 13 9.59 19.82 13.54
CA LEU A 13 9.33 21.21 13.10
C LEU A 13 10.45 22.18 13.51
N ALA A 14 11.33 21.80 14.42
CA ALA A 14 12.54 22.56 14.74
C ALA A 14 13.56 22.53 13.58
N VAL A 15 13.49 21.54 12.67
CA VAL A 15 14.33 21.46 11.48
C VAL A 15 13.75 22.40 10.41
N PRO A 16 14.43 23.50 10.02
CA PRO A 16 13.84 24.49 9.11
C PRO A 16 13.43 23.94 7.76
N ALA A 17 14.24 23.02 7.18
CA ALA A 17 13.94 22.37 5.91
C ALA A 17 12.68 21.51 6.02
N PHE A 18 12.54 20.71 7.08
CA PHE A 18 11.35 19.90 7.31
C PHE A 18 10.11 20.77 7.50
N ARG A 19 10.21 21.82 8.34
CA ARG A 19 9.09 22.74 8.59
C ARG A 19 8.59 23.40 7.29
N SER A 20 9.50 23.89 6.44
CA SER A 20 9.15 24.51 5.16
C SER A 20 8.45 23.52 4.21
N LEU A 21 9.03 22.34 4.04
CA LEU A 21 8.48 21.30 3.18
C LEU A 21 7.15 20.73 3.72
N TRP A 22 7.04 20.55 5.03
CA TRP A 22 5.83 20.06 5.68
C TRP A 22 4.67 21.06 5.55
N SER A 23 4.91 22.35 5.80
CA SER A 23 3.88 23.38 5.62
C SER A 23 3.45 23.51 4.14
N ALA A 24 4.39 23.47 3.19
CA ALA A 24 4.07 23.43 1.77
C ALA A 24 3.26 22.18 1.38
N SER A 25 3.57 21.03 1.98
CA SER A 25 2.82 19.79 1.73
C SER A 25 1.37 19.85 2.23
N ILE A 26 1.10 20.53 3.34
CA ILE A 26 -0.28 20.77 3.81
C ILE A 26 -1.07 21.54 2.74
N VAL A 27 -0.50 22.65 2.28
CA VAL A 27 -1.14 23.49 1.25
C VAL A 27 -1.37 22.67 -0.02
N SER A 28 -0.39 21.88 -0.44
CA SER A 28 -0.50 21.03 -1.64
C SER A 28 -1.53 19.91 -1.47
N ASN A 29 -1.61 19.27 -0.30
CA ASN A 29 -2.63 18.25 -0.04
C ASN A 29 -4.05 18.86 -0.05
N ILE A 30 -4.24 20.05 0.52
CA ILE A 30 -5.52 20.78 0.45
C ILE A 30 -5.86 21.11 -1.00
N GLY A 31 -4.92 21.68 -1.76
CA GLY A 31 -5.09 21.98 -3.19
C GLY A 31 -5.47 20.75 -4.02
N ALA A 32 -4.81 19.63 -3.78
CA ALA A 32 -5.13 18.36 -4.45
C ALA A 32 -6.55 17.86 -4.13
N MET A 33 -7.03 18.01 -2.88
CA MET A 33 -8.41 17.67 -2.51
C MET A 33 -9.42 18.63 -3.16
N MET A 34 -9.11 19.93 -3.22
CA MET A 34 -9.95 20.91 -3.93
C MET A 34 -10.04 20.58 -5.43
N GLN A 35 -8.93 20.23 -6.06
CA GLN A 35 -8.91 19.82 -7.47
C GLN A 35 -9.73 18.54 -7.70
N ALA A 36 -9.63 17.55 -6.80
CA ALA A 36 -10.42 16.32 -6.91
C ALA A 36 -11.94 16.61 -6.89
N VAL A 37 -12.38 17.51 -6.01
CA VAL A 37 -13.78 18.00 -5.98
C VAL A 37 -14.13 18.71 -7.28
N GLY A 38 -13.26 19.63 -7.74
CA GLY A 38 -13.47 20.38 -8.98
C GLY A 38 -13.57 19.47 -10.20
N ALA A 39 -12.69 18.48 -10.32
CA ALA A 39 -12.69 17.55 -11.45
C ALA A 39 -13.94 16.64 -11.45
N ALA A 40 -14.29 16.07 -10.28
CA ALA A 40 -15.46 15.21 -10.15
C ALA A 40 -16.76 15.99 -10.43
N TRP A 41 -16.89 17.21 -9.87
CA TRP A 41 -18.06 18.05 -10.09
C TRP A 41 -18.14 18.57 -11.53
N LEU A 42 -17.03 19.02 -12.11
CA LEU A 42 -17.01 19.48 -13.50
C LEU A 42 -17.42 18.35 -14.47
N MET A 43 -16.95 17.11 -14.24
CA MET A 43 -17.35 15.99 -15.10
C MET A 43 -18.86 15.80 -15.08
N THR A 44 -19.53 15.97 -13.94
CA THR A 44 -20.99 15.84 -13.87
C THR A 44 -21.71 16.93 -14.68
N SER A 45 -21.11 18.10 -14.89
CA SER A 45 -21.67 19.16 -15.74
C SER A 45 -21.35 19.01 -17.24
N LEU A 46 -20.28 18.27 -17.57
CA LEU A 46 -19.84 18.04 -18.95
C LEU A 46 -20.55 16.86 -19.63
N THR A 47 -21.11 15.94 -18.84
CA THR A 47 -21.71 14.71 -19.38
C THR A 47 -22.78 14.14 -18.45
N GLU A 48 -23.75 13.44 -19.05
CA GLU A 48 -24.73 12.62 -18.33
C GLU A 48 -24.23 11.19 -18.10
N SER A 49 -23.10 10.81 -18.71
CA SER A 49 -22.55 9.46 -18.60
C SER A 49 -21.98 9.21 -17.21
N THR A 50 -22.62 8.34 -16.45
CA THR A 50 -22.15 7.91 -15.13
C THR A 50 -20.79 7.21 -15.20
N LEU A 51 -20.50 6.51 -16.31
CA LEU A 51 -19.19 5.89 -16.56
C LEU A 51 -18.08 6.95 -16.61
N LEU A 52 -18.27 8.03 -17.38
CA LEU A 52 -17.26 9.08 -17.51
C LEU A 52 -17.00 9.80 -16.17
N VAL A 53 -18.06 9.99 -15.36
CA VAL A 53 -17.90 10.54 -14.00
C VAL A 53 -17.08 9.58 -13.12
N GLY A 54 -17.37 8.29 -13.15
CA GLY A 54 -16.59 7.27 -12.42
C GLY A 54 -15.12 7.20 -12.89
N LEU A 55 -14.88 7.38 -14.19
CA LEU A 55 -13.52 7.36 -14.78
C LEU A 55 -12.62 8.50 -14.29
N VAL A 56 -13.14 9.57 -13.68
CA VAL A 56 -12.32 10.59 -13.02
C VAL A 56 -11.48 9.96 -11.91
N GLN A 57 -12.08 9.07 -11.11
CA GLN A 57 -11.36 8.33 -10.08
C GLN A 57 -10.31 7.39 -10.68
N THR A 58 -10.66 6.68 -11.74
CA THR A 58 -9.71 5.83 -12.50
C THR A 58 -8.53 6.66 -13.00
N ALA A 59 -8.79 7.80 -13.65
CA ALA A 59 -7.75 8.69 -14.17
C ALA A 59 -6.82 9.23 -13.08
N ALA A 60 -7.34 9.47 -11.88
CA ALA A 60 -6.53 9.95 -10.75
C ALA A 60 -5.65 8.86 -10.12
N THR A 61 -6.06 7.58 -10.14
CA THR A 61 -5.39 6.49 -9.41
C THR A 61 -4.62 5.52 -10.30
N MET A 62 -5.04 5.32 -11.55
CA MET A 62 -4.40 4.42 -12.51
C MET A 62 -2.90 4.72 -12.73
N PRO A 63 -2.44 5.98 -12.82
CA PRO A 63 -1.02 6.27 -12.95
C PRO A 63 -0.17 5.71 -11.82
N VAL A 64 -0.66 5.77 -10.58
CA VAL A 64 0.05 5.22 -9.41
C VAL A 64 0.15 3.70 -9.51
N PHE A 65 -0.90 3.04 -9.99
CA PHE A 65 -0.88 1.60 -10.25
C PHE A 65 0.12 1.22 -11.34
N LEU A 66 0.13 1.95 -12.47
CA LEU A 66 0.98 1.61 -13.62
C LEU A 66 2.46 1.95 -13.40
N VAL A 67 2.75 3.08 -12.77
CA VAL A 67 4.11 3.66 -12.73
C VAL A 67 4.68 3.72 -11.31
N GLY A 68 3.89 3.40 -10.27
CA GLY A 68 4.31 3.56 -8.87
C GLY A 68 5.55 2.75 -8.50
N LEU A 69 5.70 1.52 -9.03
CA LEU A 69 6.92 0.71 -8.83
C LEU A 69 8.14 1.34 -9.52
N VAL A 70 7.96 1.87 -10.72
CA VAL A 70 9.03 2.57 -11.47
C VAL A 70 9.41 3.85 -10.73
N GLY A 71 8.42 4.60 -10.22
CA GLY A 71 8.64 5.79 -9.41
C GLY A 71 9.43 5.50 -8.13
N GLY A 72 9.16 4.37 -7.47
CA GLY A 72 9.92 3.89 -6.33
C GLY A 72 11.38 3.62 -6.68
N ALA A 73 11.61 2.87 -7.76
CA ALA A 73 12.95 2.58 -8.27
C ALA A 73 13.72 3.85 -8.66
N MET A 74 13.05 4.80 -9.30
CA MET A 74 13.65 6.11 -9.63
C MET A 74 14.02 6.91 -8.38
N ALA A 75 13.22 6.84 -7.30
CA ALA A 75 13.51 7.52 -6.05
C ALA A 75 14.75 6.97 -5.33
N ASP A 76 15.11 5.70 -5.58
CA ASP A 76 16.29 5.06 -5.03
C ASP A 76 17.57 5.36 -5.83
N LEU A 77 17.46 5.52 -7.16
CA LEU A 77 18.59 5.71 -8.07
C LEU A 77 18.87 7.17 -8.43
N ALA A 78 17.83 7.99 -8.55
CA ALA A 78 17.96 9.37 -9.01
C ALA A 78 18.11 10.35 -7.84
N ASP A 79 18.58 11.55 -8.15
CA ASP A 79 18.56 12.67 -7.21
C ASP A 79 17.11 13.00 -6.79
N ARG A 80 16.77 12.67 -5.55
CA ARG A 80 15.42 12.86 -4.97
C ARG A 80 14.93 14.30 -5.07
N LYS A 81 15.82 15.28 -4.88
CA LYS A 81 15.47 16.70 -5.02
C LYS A 81 15.07 17.04 -6.44
N LYS A 82 15.83 16.59 -7.44
CA LYS A 82 15.51 16.81 -8.86
C LYS A 82 14.22 16.11 -9.25
N LEU A 83 14.03 14.87 -8.78
CA LEU A 83 12.83 14.09 -9.05
C LEU A 83 11.58 14.78 -8.47
N LEU A 84 11.65 15.24 -7.22
CA LEU A 84 10.59 16.04 -6.61
C LEU A 84 10.35 17.33 -7.37
N PHE A 85 11.39 18.08 -7.71
CA PHE A 85 11.26 19.35 -8.42
C PHE A 85 10.53 19.17 -9.75
N TRP A 86 10.99 18.25 -10.61
CA TRP A 86 10.40 18.06 -11.93
C TRP A 86 9.00 17.43 -11.87
N SER A 87 8.71 16.56 -10.91
CA SER A 87 7.34 16.07 -10.72
C SER A 87 6.37 17.19 -10.32
N GLN A 88 6.80 18.14 -9.49
CA GLN A 88 5.99 19.30 -9.10
C GLN A 88 5.80 20.28 -10.26
N VAL A 89 6.85 20.55 -11.06
CA VAL A 89 6.74 21.36 -12.28
C VAL A 89 5.74 20.74 -13.26
N TRP A 90 5.84 19.42 -13.47
CA TRP A 90 4.89 18.69 -14.32
C TRP A 90 3.44 18.85 -13.83
N MET A 91 3.20 18.60 -12.55
CA MET A 91 1.86 18.73 -11.96
C MET A 91 1.33 20.17 -12.02
N LEU A 92 2.19 21.16 -11.77
CA LEU A 92 1.87 22.59 -11.91
C LEU A 92 1.39 22.91 -13.31
N VAL A 93 2.16 22.51 -14.32
CA VAL A 93 1.83 22.79 -15.73
C VAL A 93 0.51 22.13 -16.14
N MET A 94 0.31 20.85 -15.77
CA MET A 94 -0.91 20.13 -16.11
C MET A 94 -2.14 20.69 -15.38
N ALA A 95 -2.01 21.08 -14.11
CA ALA A 95 -3.10 21.70 -13.35
C ALA A 95 -3.44 23.11 -13.86
N ALA A 96 -2.43 23.92 -14.17
CA ALA A 96 -2.63 25.25 -14.76
C ALA A 96 -3.27 25.15 -16.15
N LEU A 97 -2.82 24.23 -16.99
CA LEU A 97 -3.41 23.96 -18.31
C LEU A 97 -4.88 23.56 -18.18
N LEU A 98 -5.21 22.65 -17.24
CA LEU A 98 -6.59 22.27 -16.97
C LEU A 98 -7.42 23.48 -16.52
N GLY A 99 -6.87 24.33 -15.66
CA GLY A 99 -7.52 25.59 -15.23
C GLY A 99 -7.80 26.55 -16.39
N ILE A 100 -6.81 26.75 -17.26
CA ILE A 100 -6.93 27.65 -18.45
C ILE A 100 -7.99 27.11 -19.42
N LEU A 101 -7.92 25.81 -19.75
CA LEU A 101 -8.89 25.20 -20.68
C LEU A 101 -10.31 25.24 -20.11
N THR A 102 -10.44 25.06 -18.78
CA THR A 102 -11.76 25.12 -18.12
C THR A 102 -12.31 26.54 -18.10
N LEU A 103 -11.49 27.53 -17.82
CA LEU A 103 -11.89 28.96 -17.85
C LEU A 103 -12.28 29.38 -19.26
N GLY A 104 -11.58 28.91 -20.29
CA GLY A 104 -11.89 29.15 -21.70
C GLY A 104 -13.04 28.32 -22.27
N HIS A 105 -13.69 27.44 -21.47
CA HIS A 105 -14.75 26.54 -21.91
C HIS A 105 -14.32 25.51 -22.98
N PHE A 106 -13.01 25.22 -23.07
CA PHE A 106 -12.46 24.18 -23.97
C PHE A 106 -12.33 22.79 -23.34
N THR A 107 -12.70 22.63 -22.08
CA THR A 107 -12.59 21.35 -21.37
C THR A 107 -13.70 20.40 -21.81
N THR A 108 -13.31 19.32 -22.48
CA THR A 108 -14.18 18.19 -22.79
C THR A 108 -13.96 17.07 -21.74
N PRO A 109 -14.86 16.07 -21.64
CA PRO A 109 -14.63 14.90 -20.75
C PRO A 109 -13.27 14.24 -20.99
N ALA A 110 -12.84 14.08 -22.25
CA ALA A 110 -11.55 13.47 -22.60
C ALA A 110 -10.37 14.32 -22.13
N VAL A 111 -10.43 15.65 -22.29
CA VAL A 111 -9.39 16.59 -21.81
C VAL A 111 -9.28 16.53 -20.28
N LEU A 112 -10.41 16.52 -19.57
CA LEU A 112 -10.44 16.43 -18.11
C LEU A 112 -9.81 15.12 -17.62
N LEU A 113 -10.18 13.98 -18.21
CA LEU A 113 -9.60 12.68 -17.88
C LEU A 113 -8.11 12.63 -18.21
N GLY A 114 -7.70 13.09 -19.40
CA GLY A 114 -6.30 13.09 -19.83
C GLY A 114 -5.39 13.91 -18.94
N LEU A 115 -5.80 15.15 -18.58
CA LEU A 115 -5.02 16.03 -17.71
C LEU A 115 -5.04 15.56 -16.25
N THR A 116 -6.15 14.98 -15.76
CA THR A 116 -6.20 14.33 -14.44
C THR A 116 -5.25 13.14 -14.38
N PHE A 117 -5.20 12.32 -15.43
CA PHE A 117 -4.24 11.22 -15.56
C PHE A 117 -2.79 11.74 -15.59
N ALA A 118 -2.52 12.80 -16.34
CA ALA A 118 -1.19 13.42 -16.42
C ALA A 118 -0.70 13.97 -15.06
N ILE A 119 -1.60 14.61 -14.29
CA ILE A 119 -1.29 15.03 -12.91
C ILE A 119 -1.00 13.80 -12.03
N GLY A 120 -1.79 12.73 -12.18
CA GLY A 120 -1.58 11.46 -11.51
C GLY A 120 -0.20 10.84 -11.79
N LEU A 121 0.34 10.96 -13.02
CA LEU A 121 1.70 10.51 -13.36
C LEU A 121 2.77 11.27 -12.55
N GLY A 122 2.67 12.58 -12.46
CA GLY A 122 3.58 13.38 -11.64
C GLY A 122 3.54 12.97 -10.18
N ARG A 123 2.34 12.68 -9.66
CA ARG A 123 2.14 12.18 -8.29
C ARG A 123 2.74 10.79 -8.09
N ALA A 124 2.58 9.87 -9.05
CA ALA A 124 3.12 8.51 -8.99
C ALA A 124 4.65 8.48 -8.87
N ILE A 125 5.32 9.43 -9.53
CA ILE A 125 6.78 9.60 -9.49
C ILE A 125 7.23 10.38 -8.24
N GLY A 126 6.52 11.45 -7.89
CA GLY A 126 6.90 12.35 -6.79
C GLY A 126 6.69 11.78 -5.39
N LEU A 127 5.66 10.94 -5.18
CA LEU A 127 5.30 10.44 -3.85
C LEU A 127 6.39 9.56 -3.21
N PRO A 128 7.00 8.56 -3.90
CA PRO A 128 8.10 7.81 -3.33
C PRO A 128 9.32 8.68 -3.00
N ALA A 129 9.66 9.62 -3.88
CA ALA A 129 10.76 10.58 -3.65
C ALA A 129 10.49 11.46 -2.41
N TRP A 130 9.26 11.91 -2.20
CA TRP A 130 8.85 12.64 -1.01
C TRP A 130 9.04 11.81 0.27
N GLN A 131 8.53 10.56 0.28
CA GLN A 131 8.64 9.68 1.45
C GLN A 131 10.10 9.37 1.81
N ALA A 132 10.94 9.13 0.81
CA ALA A 132 12.37 8.89 1.00
C ALA A 132 13.10 10.16 1.50
N SER A 133 12.75 11.34 0.99
CA SER A 133 13.37 12.61 1.40
C SER A 133 13.16 12.97 2.86
N VAL A 134 12.06 12.53 3.48
CA VAL A 134 11.83 12.78 4.92
C VAL A 134 12.96 12.23 5.77
N GLN A 135 13.51 11.06 5.42
CA GLN A 135 14.64 10.46 6.14
C GLN A 135 15.96 11.19 5.93
N ASP A 136 16.09 11.93 4.82
CA ASP A 136 17.29 12.73 4.52
C ASP A 136 17.25 14.11 5.19
N ILE A 137 16.04 14.58 5.56
CA ILE A 137 15.82 15.93 6.08
C ILE A 137 15.91 15.96 7.62
N VAL A 138 15.41 14.90 8.28
CA VAL A 138 15.35 14.87 9.76
C VAL A 138 16.32 13.83 10.33
N PRO A 139 16.91 14.08 11.52
CA PRO A 139 17.72 13.09 12.22
C PRO A 139 16.95 11.80 12.48
N LYS A 140 17.62 10.63 12.40
CA LYS A 140 17.02 9.31 12.58
C LYS A 140 16.04 9.19 13.75
N PRO A 141 16.32 9.73 14.97
CA PRO A 141 15.37 9.64 16.10
C PRO A 141 14.06 10.38 15.88
N LEU A 142 14.01 11.35 14.95
CA LEU A 142 12.83 12.18 14.66
C LEU A 142 11.98 11.65 13.49
N VAL A 143 12.46 10.65 12.75
CA VAL A 143 11.77 10.14 11.55
C VAL A 143 10.35 9.66 11.88
N ALA A 144 10.16 8.91 12.95
CA ALA A 144 8.83 8.42 13.34
C ALA A 144 7.84 9.57 13.63
N SER A 145 8.30 10.62 14.32
CA SER A 145 7.51 11.83 14.59
C SER A 145 7.21 12.61 13.31
N ALA A 146 8.17 12.69 12.37
CA ALA A 146 7.98 13.35 11.07
C ALA A 146 6.95 12.64 10.20
N VAL A 147 6.99 11.30 10.15
CA VAL A 147 5.98 10.47 9.45
C VAL A 147 4.60 10.66 10.07
N SER A 148 4.52 10.71 11.40
CA SER A 148 3.26 10.96 12.12
C SER A 148 2.69 12.35 11.78
N LEU A 149 3.51 13.39 11.75
CA LEU A 149 3.11 14.76 11.35
C LEU A 149 2.61 14.80 9.90
N ASN A 150 3.26 14.09 8.96
CA ASN A 150 2.80 13.99 7.59
C ASN A 150 1.42 13.31 7.49
N SER A 151 1.21 12.26 8.29
CA SER A 151 -0.08 11.57 8.34
C SER A 151 -1.19 12.48 8.89
N ILE A 152 -0.92 13.25 9.94
CA ILE A 152 -1.86 14.24 10.49
C ILE A 152 -2.19 15.30 9.44
N ALA A 153 -1.17 15.85 8.77
CA ALA A 153 -1.34 16.86 7.72
C ALA A 153 -2.23 16.34 6.57
N PHE A 154 -1.99 15.13 6.11
CA PHE A 154 -2.77 14.49 5.05
C PHE A 154 -4.24 14.27 5.46
N ASN A 155 -4.48 13.78 6.68
CA ASN A 155 -5.84 13.55 7.17
C ASN A 155 -6.59 14.88 7.42
N ALA A 156 -5.92 15.90 7.91
CA ALA A 156 -6.51 17.24 8.05
C ALA A 156 -6.90 17.82 6.68
N ALA A 157 -6.02 17.71 5.68
CA ALA A 157 -6.31 18.13 4.32
C ALA A 157 -7.51 17.36 3.71
N ARG A 158 -7.61 16.05 3.98
CA ARG A 158 -8.74 15.23 3.54
C ARG A 158 -10.08 15.65 4.14
N ALA A 159 -10.08 16.14 5.37
CA ALA A 159 -11.30 16.59 6.02
C ALA A 159 -11.73 17.99 5.57
N VAL A 160 -10.78 18.93 5.47
CA VAL A 160 -11.05 20.34 5.19
C VAL A 160 -11.05 20.65 3.69
N GLY A 161 -10.14 20.01 2.95
CA GLY A 161 -9.92 20.30 1.52
C GLY A 161 -11.17 20.16 0.65
N PRO A 162 -11.96 19.07 0.76
CA PRO A 162 -13.16 18.93 -0.04
C PRO A 162 -14.22 20.00 0.23
N ALA A 163 -14.40 20.39 1.50
CA ALA A 163 -15.36 21.45 1.85
C ALA A 163 -14.93 22.80 1.26
N LEU A 164 -13.63 23.14 1.37
CA LEU A 164 -13.07 24.34 0.74
C LEU A 164 -13.18 24.26 -0.79
N GLY A 165 -12.90 23.09 -1.37
CA GLY A 165 -13.03 22.86 -2.81
C GLY A 165 -14.47 23.05 -3.30
N GLY A 166 -15.45 22.46 -2.61
CA GLY A 166 -16.86 22.61 -2.94
C GLY A 166 -17.33 24.06 -2.85
N LEU A 167 -16.93 24.77 -1.80
CA LEU A 167 -17.22 26.19 -1.65
C LEU A 167 -16.60 27.04 -2.78
N LEU A 168 -15.31 26.80 -3.09
CA LEU A 168 -14.63 27.51 -4.16
C LEU A 168 -15.28 27.23 -5.52
N VAL A 169 -15.57 25.97 -5.83
CA VAL A 169 -16.21 25.58 -7.10
C VAL A 169 -17.60 26.20 -7.23
N ALA A 170 -18.39 26.24 -6.15
CA ALA A 170 -19.71 26.85 -6.17
C ALA A 170 -19.67 28.37 -6.34
N ALA A 171 -18.67 29.04 -5.77
CA ALA A 171 -18.52 30.49 -5.82
C ALA A 171 -17.92 31.00 -7.14
N THR A 172 -16.96 30.26 -7.71
CA THR A 172 -16.12 30.76 -8.81
C THR A 172 -15.98 29.78 -9.99
N GLY A 173 -16.49 28.56 -9.85
CA GLY A 173 -16.35 27.50 -10.85
C GLY A 173 -15.11 26.62 -10.64
N ALA A 174 -15.10 25.48 -11.35
CA ALA A 174 -14.07 24.44 -11.20
C ALA A 174 -12.66 24.91 -11.61
N ALA A 175 -12.55 25.84 -12.54
CA ALA A 175 -11.27 26.37 -13.01
C ALA A 175 -10.41 26.91 -11.85
N PHE A 176 -11.04 27.60 -10.91
CA PHE A 176 -10.33 28.18 -9.76
C PHE A 176 -9.82 27.13 -8.78
N ALA A 177 -10.50 25.99 -8.65
CA ALA A 177 -9.98 24.87 -7.87
C ALA A 177 -8.71 24.27 -8.51
N PHE A 178 -8.63 24.24 -9.83
CA PHE A 178 -7.44 23.81 -10.57
C PHE A 178 -6.29 24.81 -10.41
N PHE A 179 -6.57 26.12 -10.50
CA PHE A 179 -5.57 27.16 -10.24
C PHE A 179 -5.09 27.16 -8.77
N ALA A 180 -5.99 26.94 -7.81
CA ALA A 180 -5.61 26.82 -6.41
C ALA A 180 -4.65 25.65 -6.18
N ASN A 181 -4.90 24.52 -6.84
CA ASN A 181 -3.97 23.39 -6.78
C ASN A 181 -2.65 23.69 -7.52
N ALA A 182 -2.69 24.33 -8.70
CA ALA A 182 -1.49 24.76 -9.40
C ALA A 182 -0.64 25.71 -8.52
N ALA A 183 -1.26 26.67 -7.85
CA ALA A 183 -0.59 27.57 -6.91
C ALA A 183 0.00 26.82 -5.71
N SER A 184 -0.66 25.77 -5.24
CA SER A 184 -0.14 24.93 -4.15
C SER A 184 1.16 24.22 -4.51
N PHE A 185 1.34 23.81 -5.78
CA PHE A 185 2.59 23.23 -6.24
C PHE A 185 3.74 24.24 -6.26
N LEU A 186 3.47 25.53 -6.48
CA LEU A 186 4.50 26.57 -6.34
C LEU A 186 5.05 26.62 -4.92
N ALA A 187 4.20 26.49 -3.89
CA ALA A 187 4.67 26.45 -2.51
C ALA A 187 5.66 25.30 -2.26
N VAL A 188 5.37 24.11 -2.82
CA VAL A 188 6.27 22.96 -2.72
C VAL A 188 7.55 23.20 -3.53
N LEU A 189 7.48 23.76 -4.73
CA LEU A 189 8.65 24.09 -5.54
C LEU A 189 9.59 25.06 -4.83
N PHE A 190 9.07 26.11 -4.19
CA PHE A 190 9.88 27.02 -3.37
C PHE A 190 10.55 26.31 -2.20
N ALA A 191 9.82 25.44 -1.48
CA ALA A 191 10.35 24.68 -0.36
C ALA A 191 11.43 23.68 -0.79
N VAL A 192 11.21 22.95 -1.91
CA VAL A 192 12.20 22.01 -2.50
C VAL A 192 13.44 22.75 -2.99
N ASN A 193 13.29 23.92 -3.62
CA ASN A 193 14.44 24.70 -4.08
C ASN A 193 15.30 25.21 -2.93
N ALA A 194 14.67 25.67 -1.84
CA ALA A 194 15.35 26.12 -0.63
C ALA A 194 16.04 24.99 0.15
N TRP A 195 15.61 23.75 -0.01
CA TRP A 195 16.21 22.60 0.62
C TRP A 195 17.58 22.26 0.00
N LYS A 196 18.61 22.18 0.84
CA LYS A 196 19.96 21.77 0.48
C LYS A 196 20.22 20.38 1.07
N PRO A 197 20.18 19.30 0.27
CA PRO A 197 20.48 17.97 0.77
C PRO A 197 21.95 17.88 1.21
N GLU A 198 22.18 17.38 2.41
CA GLU A 198 23.53 16.97 2.85
C GLU A 198 23.84 15.66 2.13
N LYS A 199 24.74 15.69 1.15
CA LYS A 199 25.27 14.57 0.33
C LYS A 199 24.22 13.51 -0.07
N ALA A 200 24.12 13.26 -1.35
CA ALA A 200 23.37 12.10 -1.87
C ALA A 200 23.86 10.82 -1.16
N PRO A 201 22.95 9.94 -0.67
CA PRO A 201 23.36 8.64 -0.19
C PRO A 201 24.16 7.95 -1.31
N ALA A 202 25.29 7.35 -0.96
CA ALA A 202 26.01 6.51 -1.88
C ALA A 202 25.06 5.43 -2.40
N PRO A 203 25.10 5.08 -3.70
CA PRO A 203 24.32 3.97 -4.23
C PRO A 203 24.56 2.75 -3.34
N ARG A 204 23.51 2.14 -2.83
CA ARG A 204 23.63 0.87 -2.10
C ARG A 204 24.11 -0.16 -3.11
N LEU A 205 25.41 -0.48 -3.05
CA LEU A 205 26.00 -1.60 -3.77
C LEU A 205 25.32 -2.88 -3.26
N GLY A 206 24.64 -3.61 -4.12
CA GLY A 206 24.31 -4.98 -3.79
C GLY A 206 23.01 -5.59 -4.32
N GLU A 207 21.94 -4.87 -4.58
CA GLU A 207 20.75 -5.47 -5.21
C GLU A 207 20.37 -4.70 -6.48
N ASP A 208 20.31 -5.40 -7.60
CA ASP A 208 19.65 -4.90 -8.81
C ASP A 208 18.17 -4.68 -8.53
N ILE A 209 17.60 -3.57 -9.01
CA ILE A 209 16.20 -3.20 -8.79
C ILE A 209 15.26 -4.31 -9.23
N PHE A 210 15.53 -4.93 -10.36
CA PHE A 210 14.74 -6.05 -10.86
C PHE A 210 14.84 -7.26 -9.92
N GLY A 211 16.02 -7.52 -9.36
CA GLY A 211 16.24 -8.54 -8.33
C GLY A 211 15.42 -8.26 -7.07
N ALA A 212 15.40 -7.01 -6.63
CA ALA A 212 14.63 -6.58 -5.47
C ALA A 212 13.10 -6.73 -5.69
N ILE A 213 12.57 -6.29 -6.84
CA ILE A 213 11.15 -6.48 -7.20
C ILE A 213 10.82 -7.97 -7.28
N ARG A 214 11.68 -8.76 -7.92
CA ARG A 214 11.49 -10.19 -8.10
C ARG A 214 11.49 -10.94 -6.76
N SER A 215 12.42 -10.62 -5.86
CA SER A 215 12.48 -11.23 -4.52
C SER A 215 11.25 -10.87 -3.69
N GLY A 216 10.78 -9.63 -3.75
CA GLY A 216 9.53 -9.21 -3.10
C GLY A 216 8.30 -9.91 -3.67
N PHE A 217 8.21 -10.04 -5.00
CA PHE A 217 7.09 -10.74 -5.67
C PHE A 217 7.10 -12.24 -5.35
N ARG A 218 8.28 -12.87 -5.35
CA ARG A 218 8.45 -14.26 -4.92
C ARG A 218 8.00 -14.45 -3.48
N TYR A 219 8.39 -13.53 -2.58
CA TYR A 219 7.93 -13.54 -1.19
C TYR A 219 6.40 -13.48 -1.12
N LEU A 220 5.77 -12.55 -1.86
CA LEU A 220 4.31 -12.43 -1.91
C LEU A 220 3.64 -13.74 -2.35
N LEU A 221 4.16 -14.42 -3.38
CA LEU A 221 3.57 -15.66 -3.90
C LEU A 221 3.66 -16.84 -2.92
N HIS A 222 4.67 -16.87 -2.04
CA HIS A 222 4.92 -17.98 -1.11
C HIS A 222 4.71 -17.62 0.36
N ALA A 223 4.06 -16.49 0.66
CA ALA A 223 3.74 -16.04 2.00
C ALA A 223 2.22 -15.83 2.17
N PRO A 224 1.43 -16.87 2.49
CA PRO A 224 -0.02 -16.77 2.67
C PRO A 224 -0.43 -15.68 3.68
N ARG A 225 0.37 -15.47 4.74
CA ARG A 225 0.16 -14.42 5.75
C ARG A 225 0.21 -13.01 5.15
N LEU A 226 1.03 -12.78 4.13
CA LEU A 226 1.08 -11.51 3.41
C LEU A 226 -0.05 -11.38 2.39
N GLN A 227 -0.42 -12.49 1.75
CA GLN A 227 -1.50 -12.50 0.75
C GLN A 227 -2.86 -12.15 1.38
N ALA A 228 -3.16 -12.68 2.55
CA ALA A 228 -4.43 -12.49 3.23
C ALA A 228 -4.81 -11.00 3.42
N PRO A 229 -3.99 -10.16 4.06
CA PRO A 229 -4.32 -8.76 4.24
C PRO A 229 -4.37 -7.99 2.91
N ILE A 230 -3.53 -8.34 1.91
CA ILE A 230 -3.53 -7.68 0.59
C ILE A 230 -4.82 -8.00 -0.17
N ILE A 231 -5.23 -9.27 -0.25
CA ILE A 231 -6.45 -9.69 -0.94
C ILE A 231 -7.69 -9.04 -0.29
N ARG A 232 -7.78 -9.10 1.03
CA ARG A 232 -8.91 -8.54 1.77
C ARG A 232 -8.99 -7.02 1.67
N ALA A 233 -7.85 -6.32 1.73
CA ALA A 233 -7.80 -4.88 1.52
C ALA A 233 -8.20 -4.49 0.09
N THR A 234 -7.80 -5.29 -0.90
CA THR A 234 -8.17 -5.09 -2.31
C THR A 234 -9.67 -5.26 -2.50
N MET A 235 -10.28 -6.30 -1.93
CA MET A 235 -11.73 -6.53 -1.97
C MET A 235 -12.51 -5.41 -1.27
N PHE A 236 -12.08 -5.03 -0.07
CA PHE A 236 -12.66 -3.87 0.62
C PHE A 236 -12.53 -2.59 -0.21
N GLY A 237 -11.33 -2.31 -0.74
CA GLY A 237 -11.04 -1.13 -1.55
C GLY A 237 -11.92 -1.06 -2.80
N LEU A 238 -12.10 -2.18 -3.51
CA LEU A 238 -12.93 -2.26 -4.70
C LEU A 238 -14.38 -1.87 -4.41
N CYS A 239 -14.95 -2.36 -3.31
CA CYS A 239 -16.33 -2.06 -2.92
C CYS A 239 -16.45 -0.67 -2.28
N ALA A 240 -15.59 -0.34 -1.32
CA ALA A 240 -15.67 0.91 -0.57
C ALA A 240 -15.33 2.15 -1.42
N ALA A 241 -14.58 1.99 -2.51
CA ALA A 241 -14.29 3.07 -3.44
C ALA A 241 -15.50 3.53 -4.27
N ALA A 242 -16.64 2.85 -4.20
CA ALA A 242 -17.91 3.32 -4.77
C ALA A 242 -18.24 4.76 -4.32
N VAL A 243 -17.86 5.13 -3.09
CA VAL A 243 -18.09 6.49 -2.59
C VAL A 243 -17.39 7.55 -3.45
N TRP A 244 -16.16 7.30 -3.89
CA TRP A 244 -15.40 8.26 -4.69
C TRP A 244 -15.95 8.41 -6.11
N SER A 245 -16.51 7.35 -6.67
CA SER A 245 -17.02 7.30 -8.04
C SER A 245 -18.47 7.78 -8.14
N LEU A 246 -19.30 7.46 -7.15
CA LEU A 246 -20.74 7.68 -7.21
C LEU A 246 -21.22 8.91 -6.43
N LEU A 247 -20.45 9.40 -5.45
CA LEU A 247 -20.89 10.51 -4.60
C LEU A 247 -21.18 11.81 -5.38
N PRO A 248 -20.38 12.20 -6.42
CA PRO A 248 -20.73 13.39 -7.20
C PRO A 248 -22.08 13.23 -7.93
N LEU A 249 -22.35 12.03 -8.46
CA LEU A 249 -23.64 11.70 -9.09
C LEU A 249 -24.79 11.67 -8.06
N LEU A 250 -24.57 11.05 -6.91
CA LEU A 250 -25.54 11.03 -5.82
C LEU A 250 -25.90 12.46 -5.39
N ALA A 251 -24.88 13.32 -5.21
CA ALA A 251 -25.06 14.70 -4.79
C ALA A 251 -25.88 15.51 -5.82
N ARG A 252 -25.57 15.37 -7.12
CA ARG A 252 -26.26 16.09 -8.19
C ARG A 252 -27.65 15.54 -8.48
N ASP A 253 -27.75 14.23 -8.76
CA ASP A 253 -28.92 13.64 -9.42
C ASP A 253 -29.97 13.11 -8.43
N VAL A 254 -29.55 12.75 -7.20
CA VAL A 254 -30.43 12.15 -6.19
C VAL A 254 -30.72 13.12 -5.05
N LEU A 255 -29.68 13.82 -4.57
CA LEU A 255 -29.81 14.77 -3.45
C LEU A 255 -30.07 16.20 -3.94
N HIS A 256 -29.96 16.47 -5.23
CA HIS A 256 -30.18 17.77 -5.88
C HIS A 256 -29.40 18.89 -5.20
N THR A 257 -28.16 18.63 -4.80
CA THR A 257 -27.28 19.63 -4.18
C THR A 257 -26.34 20.26 -5.21
N ASN A 258 -25.71 21.35 -4.82
CA ASN A 258 -24.66 22.01 -5.59
C ASN A 258 -23.26 21.52 -5.20
N ALA A 259 -22.21 22.12 -5.78
CA ALA A 259 -20.81 21.79 -5.47
C ALA A 259 -20.45 21.97 -3.99
N THR A 260 -21.04 22.96 -3.30
CA THR A 260 -20.86 23.13 -1.85
C THR A 260 -21.44 21.94 -1.09
N GLY A 261 -22.65 21.50 -1.43
CA GLY A 261 -23.28 20.32 -0.80
C GLY A 261 -22.43 19.07 -1.00
N TYR A 262 -21.90 18.83 -2.22
CA TYR A 262 -20.96 17.74 -2.48
C TYR A 262 -19.68 17.86 -1.63
N GLY A 263 -19.10 19.06 -1.52
CA GLY A 263 -17.93 19.31 -0.67
C GLY A 263 -18.20 19.06 0.81
N VAL A 264 -19.38 19.46 1.33
CA VAL A 264 -19.81 19.19 2.72
C VAL A 264 -19.99 17.69 2.98
N LEU A 265 -20.56 16.96 2.03
CA LEU A 265 -20.71 15.51 2.11
C LEU A 265 -19.34 14.81 2.20
N LEU A 266 -18.37 15.21 1.39
CA LEU A 266 -16.99 14.72 1.49
C LEU A 266 -16.32 15.17 2.80
N GLY A 267 -16.62 16.38 3.27
CA GLY A 267 -16.16 16.87 4.57
C GLY A 267 -16.67 16.02 5.73
N ALA A 268 -17.93 15.59 5.68
CA ALA A 268 -18.49 14.66 6.66
C ALA A 268 -17.75 13.31 6.68
N PHE A 269 -17.45 12.76 5.49
CA PHE A 269 -16.59 11.56 5.37
C PHE A 269 -15.20 11.79 5.98
N GLY A 270 -14.58 12.94 5.69
CA GLY A 270 -13.29 13.32 6.26
C GLY A 270 -13.32 13.46 7.79
N ALA A 271 -14.39 14.07 8.35
CA ALA A 271 -14.58 14.20 9.79
C ALA A 271 -14.69 12.83 10.48
N GLY A 272 -15.46 11.91 9.90
CA GLY A 272 -15.53 10.52 10.36
C GLY A 272 -14.17 9.84 10.37
N SER A 273 -13.37 10.07 9.34
CA SER A 273 -11.99 9.54 9.22
C SER A 273 -11.09 10.02 10.36
N ILE A 274 -11.18 11.30 10.74
CA ILE A 274 -10.41 11.87 11.87
C ILE A 274 -10.85 11.23 13.18
N VAL A 275 -12.17 11.14 13.41
CA VAL A 275 -12.72 10.52 14.64
C VAL A 275 -12.23 9.08 14.77
N ALA A 276 -12.28 8.29 13.69
CA ALA A 276 -11.73 6.93 13.71
C ALA A 276 -10.24 6.92 14.09
N GLY A 277 -9.43 7.78 13.49
CA GLY A 277 -7.99 7.87 13.78
C GLY A 277 -7.69 8.14 15.26
N THR A 278 -8.52 8.93 15.95
CA THR A 278 -8.34 9.25 17.39
C THR A 278 -8.75 8.11 18.32
N PHE A 279 -9.78 7.32 17.95
CA PHE A 279 -10.29 6.22 18.77
C PHE A 279 -9.63 4.87 18.47
N LEU A 280 -9.03 4.70 17.30
CA LEU A 280 -8.45 3.43 16.84
C LEU A 280 -7.41 2.83 17.81
N PRO A 281 -6.48 3.61 18.42
CA PRO A 281 -5.54 3.05 19.41
C PRO A 281 -6.25 2.42 20.62
N ARG A 282 -7.33 3.05 21.11
CA ARG A 282 -8.11 2.50 22.22
C ARG A 282 -8.87 1.24 21.83
N LEU A 283 -9.33 1.18 20.60
CA LEU A 283 -10.05 0.03 20.08
C LEU A 283 -9.13 -1.20 19.94
N ARG A 284 -7.89 -0.99 19.46
CA ARG A 284 -6.87 -2.01 19.36
C ARG A 284 -6.47 -2.65 20.68
N ASN A 285 -6.54 -1.88 21.77
CA ASN A 285 -6.24 -2.40 23.10
C ASN A 285 -7.36 -3.29 23.67
N ARG A 286 -8.56 -3.31 23.04
CA ARG A 286 -9.72 -4.04 23.54
C ARG A 286 -10.21 -5.15 22.63
N PHE A 287 -9.93 -5.07 21.35
CA PHE A 287 -10.44 -5.98 20.33
C PHE A 287 -9.30 -6.52 19.48
N ALA A 288 -9.40 -7.78 19.12
CA ALA A 288 -8.51 -8.40 18.14
C ALA A 288 -8.64 -7.72 16.77
N LEU A 289 -7.57 -7.76 15.99
CA LEU A 289 -7.47 -7.15 14.66
C LEU A 289 -8.63 -7.56 13.74
N GLU A 290 -8.96 -8.86 13.71
CA GLU A 290 -10.10 -9.40 12.93
C GLU A 290 -11.44 -8.77 13.34
N GLY A 291 -11.68 -8.59 14.64
CA GLY A 291 -12.89 -7.96 15.14
C GLY A 291 -13.02 -6.50 14.70
N ILE A 292 -11.91 -5.75 14.71
CA ILE A 292 -11.89 -4.36 14.26
C ILE A 292 -12.16 -4.27 12.75
N LEU A 293 -11.55 -5.13 11.95
CA LEU A 293 -11.77 -5.19 10.51
C LEU A 293 -13.21 -5.59 10.17
N ALA A 294 -13.76 -6.59 10.88
CA ALA A 294 -15.13 -7.01 10.68
C ALA A 294 -16.13 -5.89 11.04
N LEU A 295 -15.95 -5.25 12.19
CA LEU A 295 -16.77 -4.13 12.63
C LEU A 295 -16.69 -2.95 11.65
N GLY A 296 -15.49 -2.58 11.22
CA GLY A 296 -15.27 -1.50 10.25
C GLY A 296 -15.92 -1.80 8.90
N THR A 297 -15.75 -3.02 8.38
CA THR A 297 -16.37 -3.42 7.11
C THR A 297 -17.90 -3.49 7.21
N ALA A 298 -18.43 -4.02 8.32
CA ALA A 298 -19.88 -4.00 8.57
C ALA A 298 -20.43 -2.57 8.67
N LEU A 299 -19.73 -1.67 9.36
CA LEU A 299 -20.10 -0.26 9.45
C LEU A 299 -20.10 0.41 8.06
N ALA A 300 -19.12 0.12 7.21
CA ALA A 300 -19.10 0.60 5.81
C ALA A 300 -20.30 0.08 5.02
N ALA A 301 -20.61 -1.22 5.17
CA ALA A 301 -21.75 -1.83 4.49
C ALA A 301 -23.10 -1.20 4.93
N VAL A 302 -23.31 -1.01 6.22
CA VAL A 302 -24.49 -0.34 6.76
C VAL A 302 -24.58 1.11 6.25
N ALA A 303 -23.46 1.84 6.25
CA ALA A 303 -23.42 3.21 5.76
C ALA A 303 -23.78 3.30 4.26
N PHE A 304 -23.26 2.39 3.43
CA PHE A 304 -23.55 2.37 2.00
C PHE A 304 -24.97 1.91 1.71
N PHE A 305 -25.47 0.94 2.47
CA PHE A 305 -26.87 0.55 2.39
C PHE A 305 -27.80 1.70 2.76
N ALA A 306 -27.48 2.45 3.83
CA ALA A 306 -28.24 3.65 4.20
C ALA A 306 -28.18 4.73 3.10
N LEU A 307 -27.00 4.96 2.46
CA LEU A 307 -26.86 5.89 1.33
C LEU A 307 -27.80 5.54 0.16
N SER A 308 -28.08 4.26 -0.09
CA SER A 308 -28.96 3.84 -1.17
C SER A 308 -30.41 4.33 -1.01
N PHE A 309 -30.83 4.64 0.21
CA PHE A 309 -32.19 5.16 0.53
C PHE A 309 -32.20 6.68 0.74
N CYS A 310 -31.05 7.33 0.86
CA CYS A 310 -30.99 8.77 1.12
C CYS A 310 -31.55 9.56 -0.07
N ARG A 311 -32.45 10.48 0.24
CA ARG A 311 -33.01 11.46 -0.71
C ARG A 311 -32.78 12.90 -0.23
N GLN A 312 -32.17 13.06 0.93
CA GLN A 312 -31.86 14.35 1.55
C GLN A 312 -30.37 14.40 1.93
N PRO A 313 -29.74 15.58 1.87
CA PRO A 313 -28.29 15.72 2.13
C PRO A 313 -27.87 15.37 3.56
N TRP A 314 -28.70 15.66 4.57
CA TRP A 314 -28.31 15.46 5.97
C TRP A 314 -28.19 13.97 6.37
N PRO A 315 -29.11 13.03 5.99
CA PRO A 315 -28.89 11.61 6.29
C PRO A 315 -27.72 11.03 5.50
N ALA A 316 -27.51 11.52 4.27
CA ALA A 316 -26.35 11.14 3.47
C ALA A 316 -25.04 11.59 4.14
N GLY A 317 -25.00 12.79 4.73
CA GLY A 317 -23.87 13.28 5.51
C GLY A 317 -23.56 12.41 6.72
N VAL A 318 -24.60 12.00 7.49
CA VAL A 318 -24.44 11.07 8.61
C VAL A 318 -23.91 9.71 8.15
N SER A 319 -24.46 9.15 7.08
CA SER A 319 -23.98 7.88 6.51
C SER A 319 -22.54 7.98 6.05
N LEU A 320 -22.15 9.08 5.41
CA LEU A 320 -20.77 9.32 4.96
C LEU A 320 -19.80 9.52 6.12
N PHE A 321 -20.23 10.12 7.23
CA PHE A 321 -19.41 10.21 8.44
C PHE A 321 -19.03 8.80 8.94
N PHE A 322 -19.98 7.89 9.04
CA PHE A 322 -19.72 6.50 9.43
C PHE A 322 -18.92 5.74 8.38
N ALA A 323 -19.15 5.99 7.09
CA ALA A 323 -18.34 5.43 6.01
C ALA A 323 -16.87 5.89 6.11
N GLY A 324 -16.61 7.15 6.46
CA GLY A 324 -15.29 7.70 6.71
C GLY A 324 -14.59 7.06 7.92
N MET A 325 -15.35 6.84 9.02
CA MET A 325 -14.85 6.10 10.18
C MET A 325 -14.41 4.68 9.78
N ALA A 326 -15.27 3.98 9.05
CA ALA A 326 -15.01 2.62 8.58
C ALA A 326 -13.77 2.57 7.67
N TRP A 327 -13.66 3.51 6.73
CA TRP A 327 -12.54 3.60 5.80
C TRP A 327 -11.18 3.64 6.51
N VAL A 328 -11.01 4.57 7.45
CA VAL A 328 -9.74 4.68 8.19
C VAL A 328 -9.56 3.50 9.13
N GLY A 329 -10.62 3.08 9.83
CA GLY A 329 -10.59 1.94 10.72
C GLY A 329 -10.11 0.66 10.04
N VAL A 330 -10.55 0.42 8.81
CA VAL A 330 -10.17 -0.78 8.04
C VAL A 330 -8.79 -0.64 7.42
N LEU A 331 -8.51 0.47 6.71
CA LEU A 331 -7.25 0.59 5.97
C LEU A 331 -6.02 0.69 6.85
N VAL A 332 -6.11 1.39 7.98
CA VAL A 332 -4.98 1.49 8.92
C VAL A 332 -4.68 0.12 9.53
N ASN A 333 -5.69 -0.71 9.76
CA ASN A 333 -5.48 -2.06 10.29
C ASN A 333 -4.95 -3.03 9.24
N PHE A 334 -5.37 -2.96 7.97
CA PHE A 334 -4.73 -3.73 6.90
C PHE A 334 -3.27 -3.33 6.69
N ASN A 335 -2.97 -2.02 6.75
CA ASN A 335 -1.59 -1.55 6.65
C ASN A 335 -0.71 -2.11 7.78
N VAL A 336 -1.22 -2.16 9.02
CA VAL A 336 -0.52 -2.79 10.14
C VAL A 336 -0.39 -4.28 9.92
N ALA A 337 -1.46 -4.99 9.53
CA ALA A 337 -1.42 -6.42 9.24
C ALA A 337 -0.33 -6.77 8.21
N VAL A 338 -0.19 -5.99 7.13
CA VAL A 338 0.88 -6.17 6.16
C VAL A 338 2.27 -6.00 6.79
N GLN A 339 2.45 -4.99 7.65
CA GLN A 339 3.74 -4.72 8.26
C GLN A 339 4.14 -5.78 9.28
N THR A 340 3.18 -6.33 10.04
CA THR A 340 3.43 -7.37 11.05
C THR A 340 3.53 -8.77 10.45
N SER A 341 3.03 -8.99 9.23
CA SER A 341 3.07 -10.28 8.55
C SER A 341 4.43 -10.63 7.93
N VAL A 342 5.41 -9.72 7.95
CA VAL A 342 6.67 -9.87 7.23
C VAL A 342 7.87 -9.39 8.05
N PRO A 343 9.05 -10.03 7.90
CA PRO A 343 10.28 -9.56 8.51
C PRO A 343 10.76 -8.23 7.92
N ASP A 344 11.65 -7.53 8.65
CA ASP A 344 12.10 -6.17 8.33
C ASP A 344 12.70 -6.03 6.93
N TRP A 345 13.45 -7.03 6.45
CA TRP A 345 14.16 -6.98 5.18
C TRP A 345 13.23 -6.88 3.95
N VAL A 346 11.98 -7.37 4.05
CA VAL A 346 11.00 -7.35 2.94
C VAL A 346 9.83 -6.39 3.19
N ARG A 347 9.75 -5.76 4.37
CA ARG A 347 8.61 -4.91 4.79
C ARG A 347 8.30 -3.79 3.80
N GLY A 348 9.32 -3.10 3.29
CA GLY A 348 9.12 -2.04 2.29
C GLY A 348 8.49 -2.55 0.99
N ARG A 349 8.93 -3.73 0.52
CA ARG A 349 8.42 -4.38 -0.69
C ARG A 349 6.98 -4.89 -0.49
N ALA A 350 6.69 -5.47 0.67
CA ALA A 350 5.33 -5.91 1.04
C ALA A 350 4.34 -4.74 1.05
N LEU A 351 4.73 -3.61 1.64
CA LEU A 351 3.92 -2.38 1.61
C LEU A 351 3.74 -1.83 0.20
N ALA A 352 4.76 -1.91 -0.66
CA ALA A 352 4.65 -1.47 -2.04
C ALA A 352 3.63 -2.32 -2.82
N PHE A 353 3.66 -3.66 -2.67
CA PHE A 353 2.66 -4.55 -3.28
C PHE A 353 1.25 -4.33 -2.73
N TYR A 354 1.11 -4.11 -1.42
CA TYR A 354 -0.16 -3.74 -0.80
C TYR A 354 -0.73 -2.44 -1.39
N LEU A 355 0.09 -1.40 -1.47
CA LEU A 355 -0.33 -0.12 -2.04
C LEU A 355 -0.67 -0.24 -3.53
N LEU A 356 0.11 -1.02 -4.28
CA LEU A 356 -0.14 -1.26 -5.70
C LEU A 356 -1.48 -1.97 -5.91
N ALA A 357 -1.73 -3.07 -5.19
CA ALA A 357 -2.98 -3.83 -5.28
C ALA A 357 -4.19 -2.97 -4.89
N PHE A 358 -4.05 -2.19 -3.82
CA PHE A 358 -5.09 -1.26 -3.37
C PHE A 358 -5.37 -0.15 -4.37
N GLN A 359 -4.33 0.48 -4.94
CA GLN A 359 -4.48 1.52 -5.98
C GLN A 359 -5.07 0.95 -7.28
N GLY A 360 -4.72 -0.28 -7.63
CA GLY A 360 -5.35 -1.00 -8.73
C GLY A 360 -6.84 -1.22 -8.50
N ALA A 361 -7.23 -1.61 -7.29
CA ALA A 361 -8.65 -1.75 -6.92
C ALA A 361 -9.39 -0.41 -7.05
N LEU A 362 -8.81 0.70 -6.58
CA LEU A 362 -9.39 2.04 -6.73
C LEU A 362 -9.52 2.45 -8.20
N ALA A 363 -8.53 2.12 -9.02
CA ALA A 363 -8.54 2.44 -10.46
C ALA A 363 -9.64 1.67 -11.21
N ILE A 364 -9.78 0.37 -10.94
CA ILE A 364 -10.83 -0.47 -11.52
C ILE A 364 -12.21 -0.03 -11.02
N SER A 365 -12.31 0.29 -9.73
CA SER A 365 -13.54 0.71 -9.07
C SER A 365 -14.22 1.91 -9.75
N GLY A 366 -13.43 2.89 -10.23
CA GLY A 366 -13.98 4.05 -10.93
C GLY A 366 -14.81 3.67 -12.16
N ALA A 367 -14.25 2.85 -13.03
CA ALA A 367 -14.94 2.34 -14.22
C ALA A 367 -16.10 1.41 -13.86
N LEU A 368 -15.88 0.49 -12.89
CA LEU A 368 -16.88 -0.51 -12.49
C LEU A 368 -18.15 0.14 -11.93
N TRP A 369 -18.01 1.02 -10.94
CA TRP A 369 -19.16 1.65 -10.30
C TRP A 369 -19.83 2.68 -11.20
N GLY A 370 -19.05 3.41 -12.02
CA GLY A 370 -19.62 4.31 -13.02
C GLY A 370 -20.45 3.58 -14.08
N TRP A 371 -19.96 2.44 -14.57
CA TRP A 371 -20.71 1.58 -15.49
C TRP A 371 -21.96 1.01 -14.82
N LEU A 372 -21.82 0.44 -13.63
CA LEU A 372 -22.94 -0.18 -12.90
C LEU A 372 -24.05 0.83 -12.61
N ALA A 373 -23.69 2.06 -12.24
CA ALA A 373 -24.66 3.12 -12.00
C ALA A 373 -25.46 3.49 -13.26
N GLY A 374 -24.87 3.36 -14.46
CA GLY A 374 -25.56 3.53 -15.73
C GLY A 374 -26.56 2.41 -16.03
N VAL A 375 -26.30 1.20 -15.55
CA VAL A 375 -27.16 0.03 -15.81
C VAL A 375 -28.31 -0.10 -14.81
N ILE A 376 -28.02 0.02 -13.51
CA ILE A 376 -29.00 -0.25 -12.45
C ILE A 376 -29.37 1.00 -11.63
N GLY A 377 -28.71 2.13 -11.87
CA GLY A 377 -28.92 3.38 -11.12
C GLY A 377 -27.97 3.58 -9.95
N ILE A 378 -27.85 4.84 -9.50
CA ILE A 378 -26.86 5.29 -8.49
C ILE A 378 -27.16 4.67 -7.12
N SER A 379 -28.42 4.75 -6.68
CA SER A 379 -28.86 4.23 -5.37
C SER A 379 -28.67 2.71 -5.27
N GLN A 380 -29.05 1.97 -6.33
CA GLN A 380 -28.89 0.52 -6.38
C GLN A 380 -27.41 0.12 -6.40
N SER A 381 -26.53 0.91 -7.03
CA SER A 381 -25.10 0.66 -7.04
C SER A 381 -24.49 0.78 -5.64
N PHE A 382 -24.95 1.71 -4.79
CA PHE A 382 -24.57 1.76 -3.36
C PHE A 382 -25.05 0.52 -2.60
N ALA A 383 -26.28 0.03 -2.88
CA ALA A 383 -26.76 -1.21 -2.27
C ALA A 383 -25.91 -2.43 -2.68
N VAL A 384 -25.55 -2.53 -3.96
CA VAL A 384 -24.64 -3.60 -4.46
C VAL A 384 -23.27 -3.49 -3.82
N ALA A 385 -22.72 -2.27 -3.64
CA ALA A 385 -21.46 -2.05 -2.95
C ALA A 385 -21.54 -2.51 -1.48
N ALA A 386 -22.65 -2.24 -0.81
CA ALA A 386 -22.90 -2.71 0.56
C ALA A 386 -22.94 -4.24 0.65
N VAL A 387 -23.61 -4.91 -0.30
CA VAL A 387 -23.61 -6.38 -0.40
C VAL A 387 -22.18 -6.89 -0.66
N GLY A 388 -21.44 -6.26 -1.57
CA GLY A 388 -20.04 -6.60 -1.83
C GLY A 388 -19.15 -6.50 -0.58
N LEU A 389 -19.35 -5.46 0.25
CA LEU A 389 -18.66 -5.32 1.54
C LEU A 389 -19.03 -6.46 2.52
N ILE A 390 -20.31 -6.84 2.61
CA ILE A 390 -20.73 -7.97 3.43
C ILE A 390 -20.10 -9.27 2.93
N LEU A 391 -20.11 -9.50 1.61
CA LEU A 391 -19.48 -10.67 1.00
C LEU A 391 -17.97 -10.69 1.25
N SER A 392 -17.32 -9.50 1.28
CA SER A 392 -15.89 -9.40 1.60
C SER A 392 -15.57 -9.89 3.03
N LEU A 393 -16.53 -9.83 3.96
CA LEU A 393 -16.39 -10.44 5.29
C LEU A 393 -16.28 -11.97 5.22
N ALA A 394 -16.96 -12.61 4.27
CA ALA A 394 -16.88 -14.06 4.10
C ALA A 394 -15.45 -14.51 3.68
N PHE A 395 -14.70 -13.64 3.01
CA PHE A 395 -13.30 -13.90 2.66
C PHE A 395 -12.38 -14.02 3.88
N SER A 396 -12.77 -13.52 5.05
CA SER A 396 -12.01 -13.74 6.29
C SER A 396 -11.88 -15.22 6.65
N LYS A 397 -12.84 -16.06 6.27
CA LYS A 397 -12.80 -17.50 6.49
C LYS A 397 -11.79 -18.21 5.58
N PHE A 398 -11.59 -17.71 4.36
CA PHE A 398 -10.66 -18.28 3.38
C PHE A 398 -9.25 -17.69 3.50
N PHE A 399 -9.16 -16.45 3.97
CA PHE A 399 -7.92 -15.71 4.17
C PHE A 399 -7.88 -15.14 5.60
N PRO A 400 -7.75 -16.01 6.63
CA PRO A 400 -7.68 -15.55 8.00
C PRO A 400 -6.42 -14.71 8.21
N LEU A 401 -6.52 -13.65 8.99
CA LEU A 401 -5.35 -12.97 9.51
C LEU A 401 -4.94 -13.72 10.76
N GLU A 402 -3.76 -14.30 10.73
CA GLU A 402 -3.23 -14.96 11.92
C GLU A 402 -3.04 -13.90 13.02
N SER A 403 -3.51 -14.22 14.21
CA SER A 403 -3.33 -13.34 15.37
C SER A 403 -1.84 -13.21 15.68
N ASP A 404 -1.42 -12.01 16.07
CA ASP A 404 -0.02 -11.66 16.42
C ASP A 404 0.54 -12.44 17.64
N GLU A 405 -0.20 -13.43 18.17
CA GLU A 405 0.21 -14.23 19.30
C GLU A 405 1.35 -15.16 18.88
N GLU A 406 2.57 -14.77 19.28
CA GLU A 406 3.77 -15.62 19.39
C GLU A 406 4.59 -15.90 18.12
N ILE A 407 4.42 -15.17 17.01
CA ILE A 407 5.29 -15.39 15.86
C ILE A 407 6.49 -14.45 15.91
N ASP A 408 7.65 -15.02 16.18
CA ASP A 408 8.89 -14.27 16.17
C ASP A 408 9.50 -14.23 14.76
N LEU A 409 9.24 -13.12 14.03
CA LEU A 409 9.82 -12.83 12.72
C LEU A 409 11.20 -12.14 12.83
N SER A 410 11.79 -12.06 14.02
CA SER A 410 13.13 -11.51 14.17
C SER A 410 14.17 -12.39 13.44
N PRO A 411 15.26 -11.77 12.95
CA PRO A 411 16.34 -12.53 12.33
C PRO A 411 16.90 -13.57 13.29
N SER A 412 17.10 -14.78 12.81
CA SER A 412 17.74 -15.83 13.60
C SER A 412 19.22 -15.51 13.84
N PRO A 413 19.70 -15.45 15.10
CA PRO A 413 21.12 -15.20 15.40
C PRO A 413 21.99 -16.43 15.12
N ALA A 414 21.39 -17.62 14.99
CA ALA A 414 22.12 -18.85 14.77
C ALA A 414 22.39 -19.03 13.28
N TRP A 415 23.58 -18.69 12.88
CA TRP A 415 24.15 -19.02 11.59
C TRP A 415 24.76 -20.43 11.67
N PRO A 416 24.42 -21.41 10.80
CA PRO A 416 25.26 -22.57 10.64
C PRO A 416 26.62 -22.06 10.15
N GLU A 417 27.70 -22.41 10.83
CA GLU A 417 29.04 -22.12 10.33
C GLU A 417 29.14 -22.69 8.91
N LEU A 418 28.95 -21.86 7.91
CA LEU A 418 29.41 -22.15 6.57
C LEU A 418 30.91 -22.37 6.74
N HIS A 419 31.40 -23.56 6.38
CA HIS A 419 32.79 -23.86 6.47
C HIS A 419 33.56 -22.69 5.85
N ALA A 420 34.33 -21.97 6.69
CA ALA A 420 35.03 -20.73 6.33
C ALA A 420 36.05 -20.92 5.20
N ASP A 421 36.21 -22.14 4.71
CA ASP A 421 37.16 -22.56 3.70
C ASP A 421 36.62 -22.44 2.26
N LEU A 422 35.33 -22.13 2.05
CA LEU A 422 34.76 -21.95 0.71
C LEU A 422 34.89 -20.49 0.28
N VAL A 423 35.94 -20.18 -0.45
CA VAL A 423 36.11 -18.90 -1.17
C VAL A 423 35.36 -19.03 -2.51
N ALA A 424 34.02 -18.82 -2.47
CA ALA A 424 33.19 -18.74 -3.67
C ALA A 424 32.79 -17.28 -3.93
N ASP A 425 32.78 -16.87 -5.20
CA ASP A 425 32.31 -15.57 -5.59
C ASP A 425 30.77 -15.49 -5.38
N PRO A 426 30.21 -14.40 -4.86
CA PRO A 426 28.76 -14.23 -4.77
C PRO A 426 28.00 -14.47 -6.07
N ASP A 427 28.62 -14.25 -7.21
CA ASP A 427 28.04 -14.46 -8.53
C ASP A 427 28.18 -15.90 -9.04
N ASP A 428 28.95 -16.75 -8.34
CA ASP A 428 29.09 -18.18 -8.70
C ASP A 428 27.73 -18.90 -8.58
N GLY A 429 27.37 -19.66 -9.60
CA GLY A 429 26.14 -20.43 -9.62
C GLY A 429 25.77 -20.95 -11.00
N PRO A 430 24.67 -21.64 -11.08
CA PRO A 430 23.63 -21.91 -10.06
C PRO A 430 24.10 -22.84 -8.94
N VAL A 431 23.55 -22.65 -7.74
CA VAL A 431 23.88 -23.47 -6.57
C VAL A 431 22.77 -24.48 -6.33
N LEU A 432 23.14 -25.77 -6.27
CA LEU A 432 22.26 -26.86 -5.87
C LEU A 432 22.58 -27.25 -4.44
N VAL A 433 21.59 -27.20 -3.55
CA VAL A 433 21.69 -27.65 -2.16
C VAL A 433 20.95 -28.96 -2.00
N THR A 434 21.60 -29.95 -1.40
CA THR A 434 21.01 -31.23 -1.08
C THR A 434 21.13 -31.53 0.41
N ILE A 435 20.06 -32.03 1.02
CA ILE A 435 20.02 -32.40 2.44
C ILE A 435 19.42 -33.80 2.57
N ILE A 436 20.10 -34.68 3.29
CA ILE A 436 19.66 -36.09 3.50
C ILE A 436 19.10 -36.22 4.91
N TYR A 437 17.90 -36.78 5.00
CA TYR A 437 17.22 -37.08 6.26
C TYR A 437 16.96 -38.60 6.39
N ASP A 438 17.19 -39.13 7.57
CA ASP A 438 16.82 -40.51 7.94
C ASP A 438 15.59 -40.45 8.87
N ILE A 439 14.43 -40.87 8.36
CA ILE A 439 13.11 -40.68 9.00
C ILE A 439 12.44 -42.03 9.17
N ALA A 440 11.93 -42.33 10.37
CA ALA A 440 11.17 -43.52 10.59
C ALA A 440 9.96 -43.66 9.67
N GLU A 441 9.62 -44.84 9.24
CA GLU A 441 8.46 -45.12 8.40
C GLU A 441 7.16 -44.61 9.05
N GLU A 442 7.01 -44.73 10.36
CA GLU A 442 5.89 -44.22 11.16
C GLU A 442 5.77 -42.68 11.13
N ASP A 443 6.90 -41.97 11.06
CA ASP A 443 6.97 -40.52 11.03
C ASP A 443 6.96 -39.91 9.60
N ALA A 444 7.07 -40.75 8.57
CA ALA A 444 7.19 -40.32 7.18
C ALA A 444 6.01 -39.45 6.72
N SER A 445 4.81 -39.70 7.23
CA SER A 445 3.61 -38.88 6.92
C SER A 445 3.74 -37.50 7.53
N ASN A 446 4.13 -37.39 8.80
CA ASN A 446 4.32 -36.10 9.50
C ASN A 446 5.49 -35.31 8.88
N PHE A 447 6.61 -36.01 8.62
CA PHE A 447 7.74 -35.40 7.92
C PHE A 447 7.35 -34.77 6.57
N ARG A 448 6.60 -35.49 5.72
CA ARG A 448 6.13 -34.94 4.44
C ARG A 448 5.21 -33.73 4.62
N ALA A 449 4.40 -33.71 5.69
CA ALA A 449 3.56 -32.56 5.99
C ALA A 449 4.39 -31.32 6.37
N LEU A 450 5.40 -31.48 7.24
CA LEU A 450 6.34 -30.41 7.60
C LEU A 450 7.16 -29.93 6.38
N MET A 451 7.61 -30.87 5.54
CA MET A 451 8.40 -30.55 4.35
C MET A 451 7.59 -29.81 3.27
N ARG A 452 6.26 -29.91 3.24
CA ARG A 452 5.41 -29.04 2.40
C ARG A 452 5.49 -27.59 2.87
N ILE A 453 5.49 -27.35 4.18
CA ILE A 453 5.65 -25.99 4.73
C ILE A 453 7.08 -25.50 4.46
N MET A 454 8.09 -26.35 4.67
CA MET A 454 9.50 -26.05 4.38
C MET A 454 9.70 -25.65 2.91
N ARG A 455 9.05 -26.34 1.98
CA ARG A 455 9.06 -26.00 0.56
C ARG A 455 8.66 -24.54 0.32
N GLU A 456 7.55 -24.08 0.90
CA GLU A 456 7.08 -22.69 0.73
C GLU A 456 8.09 -21.70 1.32
N ARG A 457 8.73 -22.04 2.45
CA ARG A 457 9.79 -21.21 3.05
C ARG A 457 11.03 -21.15 2.16
N ARG A 458 11.51 -22.29 1.63
CA ARG A 458 12.67 -22.31 0.71
C ARG A 458 12.39 -21.48 -0.56
N LEU A 459 11.19 -21.65 -1.16
CA LEU A 459 10.78 -20.89 -2.35
C LEU A 459 10.61 -19.39 -2.05
N ARG A 460 10.06 -19.04 -0.88
CA ARG A 460 9.93 -17.68 -0.41
C ARG A 460 11.29 -16.97 -0.33
N ASP A 461 12.29 -17.66 0.25
CA ASP A 461 13.56 -17.07 0.63
C ASP A 461 14.63 -17.13 -0.48
N GLY A 462 14.35 -17.76 -1.62
CA GLY A 462 15.28 -17.68 -2.76
C GLY A 462 15.32 -18.87 -3.68
N ALA A 463 14.92 -20.05 -3.22
CA ALA A 463 14.98 -21.23 -4.05
C ALA A 463 14.05 -21.13 -5.26
N ARG A 464 14.54 -21.54 -6.44
CA ARG A 464 13.75 -21.57 -7.67
C ARG A 464 13.05 -22.87 -7.93
N ARG A 465 13.67 -23.98 -7.51
CA ARG A 465 13.14 -25.32 -7.62
C ARG A 465 13.36 -26.01 -6.30
N TRP A 466 12.37 -26.74 -5.85
CA TRP A 466 12.43 -27.56 -4.65
C TRP A 466 11.81 -28.92 -4.94
N ARG A 467 12.44 -29.99 -4.47
CA ARG A 467 11.95 -31.36 -4.57
C ARG A 467 12.30 -32.13 -3.30
N LEU A 468 11.41 -33.04 -2.93
CA LEU A 468 11.65 -34.05 -1.91
C LEU A 468 11.57 -35.42 -2.58
N TYR A 469 12.61 -36.21 -2.43
CA TYR A 469 12.70 -37.59 -2.92
C TYR A 469 12.83 -38.52 -1.75
N HIS A 470 12.50 -39.80 -1.95
CA HIS A 470 12.85 -40.88 -1.04
C HIS A 470 13.68 -41.91 -1.81
N ASP A 471 14.58 -42.60 -1.12
CA ASP A 471 15.41 -43.63 -1.73
C ASP A 471 14.56 -44.85 -2.11
N ALA A 472 14.76 -45.38 -3.29
CA ALA A 472 14.02 -46.55 -3.79
C ALA A 472 14.39 -47.85 -3.05
N LYS A 473 15.58 -47.90 -2.43
CA LYS A 473 16.07 -49.07 -1.67
C LYS A 473 15.87 -48.92 -0.17
N ASP A 474 15.79 -47.66 0.30
CA ASP A 474 15.67 -47.33 1.71
C ASP A 474 14.53 -46.35 1.93
N PRO A 475 13.31 -46.83 2.27
CA PRO A 475 12.13 -45.98 2.44
C PRO A 475 12.27 -44.95 3.57
N GLU A 476 13.18 -45.12 4.50
CA GLU A 476 13.45 -44.22 5.63
C GLU A 476 14.36 -43.04 5.21
N ARG A 477 15.02 -43.13 4.04
CA ARG A 477 15.93 -42.11 3.57
C ARG A 477 15.28 -41.14 2.63
N PHE A 478 15.26 -39.84 3.00
CA PHE A 478 14.70 -38.73 2.21
C PHE A 478 15.81 -37.78 1.78
N LEU A 479 15.68 -37.27 0.55
CA LEU A 479 16.55 -36.24 -0.04
C LEU A 479 15.74 -34.98 -0.33
N GLU A 480 16.02 -33.91 0.40
CA GLU A 480 15.61 -32.55 0.02
C GLU A 480 16.61 -32.00 -1.00
N LEU A 481 16.10 -31.39 -2.06
CA LEU A 481 16.89 -30.77 -3.10
C LEU A 481 16.28 -29.42 -3.47
N PHE A 482 17.09 -28.36 -3.48
CA PHE A 482 16.65 -27.05 -3.97
C PHE A 482 17.79 -26.30 -4.67
N ARG A 483 17.43 -25.46 -5.65
CA ARG A 483 18.37 -24.70 -6.48
C ARG A 483 18.17 -23.20 -6.25
N LEU A 484 19.30 -22.49 -6.15
CA LEU A 484 19.38 -21.03 -6.13
C LEU A 484 20.12 -20.52 -7.37
N ASP A 485 19.96 -19.23 -7.69
CA ASP A 485 20.58 -18.65 -8.88
C ASP A 485 22.08 -18.42 -8.73
N SER A 486 22.53 -18.07 -7.51
CA SER A 486 23.93 -17.82 -7.21
C SER A 486 24.26 -18.11 -5.75
N TRP A 487 25.55 -18.11 -5.42
CA TRP A 487 26.05 -18.22 -4.06
C TRP A 487 25.60 -17.04 -3.19
N GLY A 488 25.59 -15.83 -3.77
CA GLY A 488 25.06 -14.64 -3.10
C GLY A 488 23.59 -14.78 -2.67
N GLU A 489 22.72 -15.36 -3.53
CA GLU A 489 21.32 -15.66 -3.15
C GLU A 489 21.25 -16.71 -2.02
N HIS A 490 22.16 -17.68 -1.99
CA HIS A 490 22.25 -18.65 -0.91
C HIS A 490 22.63 -17.98 0.42
N LEU A 491 23.62 -17.09 0.41
CA LEU A 491 24.00 -16.30 1.58
C LEU A 491 22.84 -15.42 2.07
N LEU A 492 22.14 -14.77 1.16
CA LEU A 492 20.95 -13.97 1.47
C LEU A 492 19.82 -14.83 2.03
N GLN A 493 19.62 -16.08 1.56
CA GLN A 493 18.63 -17.00 2.11
C GLN A 493 18.86 -17.24 3.60
N HIS A 494 20.11 -17.45 4.01
CA HIS A 494 20.45 -17.62 5.42
C HIS A 494 20.17 -16.35 6.25
N GLN A 495 20.48 -15.15 5.72
CA GLN A 495 20.20 -13.86 6.39
C GLN A 495 18.70 -13.58 6.53
N ARG A 496 17.87 -14.17 5.66
CA ARG A 496 16.41 -14.02 5.65
C ARG A 496 15.70 -14.96 6.63
N THR A 497 16.39 -15.96 7.16
CA THR A 497 15.84 -16.95 8.10
C THR A 497 15.38 -16.28 9.39
N THR A 498 14.12 -16.51 9.78
CA THR A 498 13.51 -15.98 11.01
C THR A 498 13.55 -17.00 12.15
N MET A 499 13.23 -16.57 13.36
CA MET A 499 13.07 -17.50 14.51
C MET A 499 11.94 -18.50 14.26
N GLU A 500 10.84 -18.10 13.62
CA GLU A 500 9.76 -19.01 13.20
C GLU A 500 10.26 -20.11 12.25
N ASP A 501 11.12 -19.75 11.28
CA ASP A 501 11.69 -20.73 10.35
C ASP A 501 12.58 -21.73 11.09
N ARG A 502 13.27 -21.29 12.14
CA ARG A 502 14.06 -22.15 13.02
C ARG A 502 13.21 -23.13 13.82
N GLU A 503 12.05 -22.71 14.29
CA GLU A 503 11.13 -23.61 14.97
C GLU A 503 10.63 -24.72 14.04
N LEU A 504 10.35 -24.38 12.77
CA LEU A 504 10.00 -25.36 11.76
C LEU A 504 11.17 -26.30 11.48
N GLU A 505 12.39 -25.78 11.31
CA GLU A 505 13.59 -26.61 11.15
C GLU A 505 13.81 -27.53 12.36
N ALA A 506 13.63 -27.05 13.58
CA ALA A 506 13.75 -27.85 14.78
C ALA A 506 12.72 -28.99 14.81
N LYS A 507 11.47 -28.74 14.40
CA LYS A 507 10.44 -29.80 14.27
C LYS A 507 10.82 -30.83 13.21
N VAL A 508 11.35 -30.42 12.07
CA VAL A 508 11.85 -31.35 11.04
C VAL A 508 13.02 -32.16 11.56
N LEU A 509 13.99 -31.51 12.22
CA LEU A 509 15.16 -32.19 12.80
C LEU A 509 14.81 -33.15 13.92
N SER A 510 13.75 -32.92 14.70
CA SER A 510 13.31 -33.82 15.75
C SER A 510 12.83 -35.18 15.25
N LEU A 511 12.47 -35.29 13.96
CA LEU A 511 12.08 -36.53 13.31
C LEU A 511 13.28 -37.28 12.70
N HIS A 512 14.45 -36.64 12.62
CA HIS A 512 15.67 -37.25 12.08
C HIS A 512 16.29 -38.20 13.09
N ARG A 513 16.56 -39.44 12.68
CA ARG A 513 17.16 -40.51 13.54
C ARG A 513 18.68 -40.52 13.52
N GLY A 514 19.33 -39.81 12.59
CA GLY A 514 20.77 -39.78 12.51
C GLY A 514 21.41 -39.24 13.80
N LYS A 515 22.57 -39.76 14.19
CA LYS A 515 23.33 -39.24 15.34
C LYS A 515 23.89 -37.82 15.11
N GLU A 516 24.12 -37.49 13.87
CA GLU A 516 24.61 -36.16 13.43
C GLU A 516 23.48 -35.38 12.75
N ARG A 517 23.58 -34.07 12.72
CA ARG A 517 22.62 -33.25 11.98
C ARG A 517 22.67 -33.58 10.48
N PRO A 518 21.53 -33.51 9.75
CA PRO A 518 21.52 -33.69 8.32
C PRO A 518 22.56 -32.77 7.64
N LEU A 519 23.46 -33.37 6.86
CA LEU A 519 24.51 -32.66 6.18
C LEU A 519 23.94 -31.97 4.93
N ALA A 520 24.07 -30.64 4.86
CA ALA A 520 23.80 -29.88 3.64
C ALA A 520 25.05 -29.92 2.74
N THR A 521 24.88 -30.42 1.53
CA THR A 521 25.94 -30.43 0.51
C THR A 521 25.61 -29.43 -0.58
N HIS A 522 26.60 -28.63 -0.99
CA HIS A 522 26.47 -27.57 -1.99
C HIS A 522 27.22 -27.99 -3.27
N TYR A 523 26.56 -27.83 -4.41
CA TYR A 523 27.12 -28.08 -5.72
C TYR A 523 26.98 -26.82 -6.55
N PHE A 524 28.05 -26.42 -7.22
CA PHE A 524 28.03 -25.36 -8.21
C PHE A 524 27.77 -25.98 -9.59
N GLY A 525 26.83 -25.41 -10.33
CA GLY A 525 26.58 -25.82 -11.69
C GLY A 525 27.56 -25.13 -12.61
N ASP A 526 28.25 -25.92 -13.47
CA ASP A 526 29.00 -25.39 -14.58
C ASP A 526 28.00 -24.97 -15.68
N ASP A 527 27.95 -23.66 -16.01
CA ASP A 527 27.16 -23.21 -17.15
C ASP A 527 27.85 -23.70 -18.42
N GLU A 528 27.21 -24.59 -19.20
CA GLU A 528 27.52 -24.89 -20.59
C GLU A 528 27.01 -23.80 -21.55
#